data_5f3a46d308686ff1972c2bbb7c6d732a
#
_entry.id   5f3a46d308686ff1972c2bbb7c6d732a
#
_cell.length_a   1.000
_cell.length_b   1.000
_cell.length_c   1.000
_cell.angle_alpha   90.00
_cell.angle_beta   90.00
_cell.angle_gamma   90.00
#
_symmetry.space_group_name_H-M   'P 1'
#
loop_
_entity.id
_entity.type
_entity.pdbx_description
1 polymer ?
#
loop_
_entity_poly.entity_id
_entity_poly.type
_entity_poly.pdbx_seq_one_letter_code
_entity_poly.pdbx_strand_id
1 'polypeptide(L)'
;MSKVPLLFAALAFAVSAPAFAQQPQPAPQPAAVQPSETPREGSVNDRRGDQQNRIANGVQSGQLTAGETRNLESREANVNHEIHADRSANGGTLTPQERQQVNRQQNNLSHSIYQDKHNANQAHFGNNQVGQRRENQQDRIAQGIRSGQMTAGEAARTEGREQNINRSVAADRAGNGGKLTQQERQNINQRQNSTSRQIYRQKHNGARAPK
;
A
#
# COMPACT_ATOMS: atom_id res chain seq x y z
N MET A 1 -52.94 51.94 -31.17
CA MET A 1 -52.17 50.80 -31.64
C MET A 1 -52.47 49.68 -30.67
N SER A 2 -53.38 48.83 -31.07
CA SER A 2 -54.14 47.91 -30.21
C SER A 2 -53.36 46.67 -29.84
N LYS A 3 -53.36 46.33 -28.56
CA LYS A 3 -52.98 45.09 -28.03
C LYS A 3 -54.17 44.14 -27.97
N VAL A 4 -54.07 42.94 -28.54
CA VAL A 4 -55.06 41.89 -28.44
C VAL A 4 -54.48 40.81 -27.56
N PRO A 5 -55.13 40.35 -26.47
CA PRO A 5 -54.71 39.16 -25.73
C PRO A 5 -55.43 37.93 -26.28
N LEU A 6 -54.66 36.92 -26.62
CA LEU A 6 -55.20 35.59 -26.93
C LEU A 6 -55.50 34.80 -25.63
N LEU A 7 -56.76 34.40 -25.51
CA LEU A 7 -57.27 33.57 -24.46
C LEU A 7 -57.04 32.12 -24.85
N PHE A 8 -56.23 31.32 -24.10
CA PHE A 8 -56.17 29.85 -24.22
C PHE A 8 -57.06 29.19 -23.19
N ALA A 9 -58.07 28.53 -23.68
CA ALA A 9 -58.93 27.69 -22.89
C ALA A 9 -58.23 26.36 -22.58
N ALA A 10 -58.01 26.05 -21.31
CA ALA A 10 -57.49 24.77 -20.86
C ALA A 10 -58.63 23.76 -20.73
N LEU A 11 -58.58 22.72 -21.56
CA LEU A 11 -59.50 21.57 -21.46
C LEU A 11 -58.89 20.55 -20.48
N ALA A 12 -59.51 20.36 -19.33
CA ALA A 12 -59.12 19.40 -18.34
C ALA A 12 -59.71 18.00 -18.69
N PHE A 13 -58.84 17.08 -19.08
CA PHE A 13 -59.20 15.64 -19.17
C PHE A 13 -58.98 14.99 -17.81
N ALA A 14 -60.06 14.58 -17.17
CA ALA A 14 -60.05 13.74 -16.00
C ALA A 14 -59.74 12.31 -16.44
N VAL A 15 -58.54 11.82 -16.19
CA VAL A 15 -58.15 10.41 -16.36
C VAL A 15 -58.38 9.71 -15.00
N SER A 16 -59.40 8.89 -14.93
CA SER A 16 -59.67 8.01 -13.78
C SER A 16 -58.63 6.85 -13.81
N ALA A 17 -57.67 6.87 -12.87
CA ALA A 17 -56.75 5.79 -12.70
C ALA A 17 -57.44 4.62 -11.97
N PRO A 18 -57.24 3.36 -12.42
CA PRO A 18 -57.72 2.19 -11.68
C PRO A 18 -56.89 2.05 -10.40
N ALA A 19 -57.59 1.87 -9.29
CA ALA A 19 -56.98 1.53 -8.00
C ALA A 19 -56.37 0.14 -8.07
N PHE A 20 -55.03 0.10 -8.18
CA PHE A 20 -54.28 -1.14 -7.96
C PHE A 20 -54.30 -1.45 -6.47
N ALA A 21 -54.96 -2.55 -6.13
CA ALA A 21 -54.90 -3.11 -4.78
C ALA A 21 -53.43 -3.42 -4.43
N GLN A 22 -52.88 -2.71 -3.46
CA GLN A 22 -51.56 -3.00 -2.91
C GLN A 22 -51.61 -4.40 -2.28
N GLN A 23 -50.91 -5.34 -2.89
CA GLN A 23 -50.61 -6.61 -2.23
C GLN A 23 -49.84 -6.34 -0.93
N PRO A 24 -50.15 -7.00 0.18
CA PRO A 24 -49.36 -6.85 1.40
C PRO A 24 -47.90 -7.26 1.10
N GLN A 25 -46.98 -6.34 1.30
CA GLN A 25 -45.57 -6.57 1.18
C GLN A 25 -45.16 -7.62 2.23
N PRO A 26 -44.51 -8.74 1.85
CA PRO A 26 -44.02 -9.70 2.83
C PRO A 26 -43.09 -8.98 3.82
N ALA A 27 -43.30 -9.26 5.10
CA ALA A 27 -42.45 -8.71 6.17
C ALA A 27 -40.96 -8.95 5.85
N PRO A 28 -40.10 -7.99 6.15
CA PRO A 28 -38.67 -8.18 5.93
C PRO A 28 -38.20 -9.42 6.69
N GLN A 29 -37.80 -10.44 5.94
CA GLN A 29 -37.14 -11.60 6.53
C GLN A 29 -35.91 -11.12 7.30
N PRO A 30 -35.71 -11.57 8.55
CA PRO A 30 -34.46 -11.29 9.24
C PRO A 30 -33.32 -11.74 8.31
N ALA A 31 -32.39 -10.80 8.00
CA ALA A 31 -31.23 -11.09 7.19
C ALA A 31 -30.61 -12.36 7.76
N ALA A 32 -30.56 -13.42 6.95
CA ALA A 32 -29.82 -14.62 7.31
C ALA A 32 -28.41 -14.16 7.71
N VAL A 33 -28.09 -14.36 8.98
CA VAL A 33 -26.73 -14.18 9.48
C VAL A 33 -25.89 -15.15 8.66
N GLN A 34 -25.24 -14.63 7.60
CA GLN A 34 -24.29 -15.44 6.85
C GLN A 34 -23.26 -15.91 7.86
N PRO A 35 -22.98 -17.22 7.94
CA PRO A 35 -21.89 -17.70 8.77
C PRO A 35 -20.70 -16.88 8.37
N SER A 36 -20.09 -16.16 9.33
CA SER A 36 -18.85 -15.46 9.12
C SER A 36 -17.88 -16.51 8.56
N GLU A 37 -17.61 -16.46 7.26
CA GLU A 37 -16.65 -17.35 6.63
C GLU A 37 -15.34 -17.15 7.41
N THR A 38 -14.95 -18.15 8.18
CA THR A 38 -13.62 -18.17 8.79
C THR A 38 -12.64 -18.00 7.63
N PRO A 39 -11.84 -16.91 7.61
CA PRO A 39 -10.96 -16.67 6.48
C PRO A 39 -10.08 -17.89 6.26
N ARG A 40 -10.17 -18.47 5.07
CA ARG A 40 -9.37 -19.64 4.68
C ARG A 40 -7.88 -19.28 4.76
N GLU A 41 -7.03 -20.24 5.01
CA GLU A 41 -5.58 -20.01 5.09
C GLU A 41 -5.01 -19.41 3.79
N GLY A 42 -5.57 -19.75 2.63
CA GLY A 42 -5.29 -19.10 1.35
C GLY A 42 -5.51 -17.58 1.37
N SER A 43 -6.54 -17.10 2.09
CA SER A 43 -6.82 -15.66 2.17
C SER A 43 -5.74 -14.86 2.92
N VAL A 44 -5.00 -15.46 3.85
CA VAL A 44 -3.86 -14.83 4.55
C VAL A 44 -2.70 -14.60 3.59
N ASN A 45 -2.36 -15.60 2.77
CA ASN A 45 -1.28 -15.50 1.80
C ASN A 45 -1.63 -14.56 0.64
N ASP A 46 -2.86 -14.63 0.11
CA ASP A 46 -3.34 -13.75 -0.96
C ASP A 46 -3.29 -12.28 -0.52
N ARG A 47 -3.81 -11.99 0.67
CA ARG A 47 -3.78 -10.64 1.24
C ARG A 47 -2.37 -10.11 1.41
N ARG A 48 -1.43 -10.96 1.82
CA ARG A 48 -0.02 -10.62 1.93
C ARG A 48 0.58 -10.26 0.56
N GLY A 49 0.29 -11.06 -0.47
CA GLY A 49 0.68 -10.77 -1.85
C GLY A 49 0.14 -9.42 -2.33
N ASP A 50 -1.13 -9.14 -2.08
CA ASP A 50 -1.77 -7.86 -2.42
C ASP A 50 -1.14 -6.67 -1.67
N GLN A 51 -0.81 -6.83 -0.39
CA GLN A 51 -0.13 -5.81 0.41
C GLN A 51 1.25 -5.50 -0.15
N GLN A 52 2.05 -6.53 -0.47
CA GLN A 52 3.36 -6.37 -1.08
C GLN A 52 3.29 -5.69 -2.45
N ASN A 53 2.32 -6.03 -3.29
CA ASN A 53 2.09 -5.36 -4.57
C ASN A 53 1.74 -3.88 -4.39
N ARG A 54 0.91 -3.55 -3.40
CA ARG A 54 0.52 -2.17 -3.10
C ARG A 54 1.70 -1.35 -2.58
N ILE A 55 2.54 -1.93 -1.72
CA ILE A 55 3.79 -1.29 -1.24
C ILE A 55 4.73 -1.08 -2.42
N ALA A 56 5.01 -2.12 -3.21
CA ALA A 56 5.89 -2.01 -4.39
C ALA A 56 5.42 -0.94 -5.38
N ASN A 57 4.11 -0.86 -5.64
CA ASN A 57 3.54 0.19 -6.49
C ASN A 57 3.73 1.60 -5.86
N GLY A 58 3.55 1.73 -4.54
CA GLY A 58 3.78 2.99 -3.83
C GLY A 58 5.24 3.45 -3.86
N VAL A 59 6.18 2.52 -3.74
CA VAL A 59 7.62 2.78 -3.87
C VAL A 59 7.96 3.23 -5.29
N GLN A 60 7.50 2.50 -6.30
CA GLN A 60 7.78 2.79 -7.70
C GLN A 60 7.19 4.12 -8.16
N SER A 61 5.98 4.47 -7.70
CA SER A 61 5.32 5.73 -8.04
C SER A 61 5.80 6.93 -7.21
N GLY A 62 6.66 6.70 -6.20
CA GLY A 62 7.08 7.74 -5.26
C GLY A 62 6.00 8.16 -4.25
N GLN A 63 4.84 7.47 -4.22
CA GLN A 63 3.79 7.71 -3.22
C GLN A 63 4.22 7.30 -1.81
N LEU A 64 5.18 6.38 -1.70
CA LEU A 64 5.78 5.98 -0.44
C LEU A 64 7.21 6.49 -0.35
N THR A 65 7.53 7.16 0.73
CA THR A 65 8.91 7.51 1.07
C THR A 65 9.66 6.27 1.59
N ALA A 66 10.99 6.31 1.56
CA ALA A 66 11.83 5.23 2.13
C ALA A 66 11.53 4.97 3.61
N GLY A 67 11.16 6.01 4.37
CA GLY A 67 10.78 5.87 5.78
C GLY A 67 9.48 5.13 5.98
N GLU A 68 8.45 5.47 5.21
CA GLU A 68 7.14 4.82 5.24
C GLU A 68 7.25 3.37 4.75
N THR A 69 7.92 3.13 3.63
CA THR A 69 8.18 1.78 3.12
C THR A 69 8.89 0.91 4.15
N ARG A 70 9.94 1.44 4.80
CA ARG A 70 10.62 0.73 5.89
C ARG A 70 9.66 0.33 7.02
N ASN A 71 8.78 1.23 7.44
CA ASN A 71 7.85 0.96 8.53
C ASN A 71 6.81 -0.09 8.12
N LEU A 72 6.23 0.01 6.93
CA LEU A 72 5.28 -0.95 6.37
C LEU A 72 5.91 -2.34 6.23
N GLU A 73 7.10 -2.42 5.65
CA GLU A 73 7.82 -3.68 5.46
C GLU A 73 8.30 -4.30 6.78
N SER A 74 8.64 -3.49 7.78
CA SER A 74 8.96 -4.01 9.12
C SER A 74 7.74 -4.65 9.78
N ARG A 75 6.56 -4.06 9.61
CA ARG A 75 5.31 -4.63 10.13
C ARG A 75 4.93 -5.90 9.38
N GLU A 76 5.07 -5.91 8.06
CA GLU A 76 4.86 -7.11 7.24
C GLU A 76 5.81 -8.24 7.66
N ALA A 77 7.09 -7.94 7.91
CA ALA A 77 8.07 -8.91 8.38
C ALA A 77 7.66 -9.52 9.73
N ASN A 78 7.15 -8.71 10.66
CA ASN A 78 6.68 -9.18 11.96
C ASN A 78 5.46 -10.11 11.82
N VAL A 79 4.48 -9.74 11.00
CA VAL A 79 3.31 -10.60 10.71
C VAL A 79 3.74 -11.92 10.07
N ASN A 80 4.67 -11.87 9.12
CA ASN A 80 5.22 -13.08 8.49
C ASN A 80 5.96 -13.98 9.48
N HIS A 81 6.71 -13.40 10.40
CA HIS A 81 7.42 -14.15 11.44
C HIS A 81 6.43 -14.84 12.40
N GLU A 82 5.38 -14.13 12.82
CA GLU A 82 4.30 -14.68 13.65
C GLU A 82 3.59 -15.84 12.94
N ILE A 83 3.15 -15.65 11.70
CA ILE A 83 2.51 -16.70 10.90
C ILE A 83 3.42 -17.96 10.81
N HIS A 84 4.72 -17.75 10.60
CA HIS A 84 5.67 -18.85 10.52
C HIS A 84 5.83 -19.59 11.87
N ALA A 85 5.92 -18.84 12.97
CA ALA A 85 6.04 -19.41 14.31
C ALA A 85 4.78 -20.22 14.70
N ASP A 86 3.58 -19.63 14.48
CA ASP A 86 2.31 -20.26 14.78
C ASP A 86 2.10 -21.54 13.96
N ARG A 87 2.37 -21.50 12.66
CA ARG A 87 2.31 -22.69 11.80
C ARG A 87 3.30 -23.78 12.23
N SER A 88 4.50 -23.38 12.62
CA SER A 88 5.52 -24.34 13.10
C SER A 88 5.09 -25.03 14.40
N ALA A 89 4.39 -24.31 15.28
CA ALA A 89 3.85 -24.84 16.52
C ALA A 89 2.62 -25.76 16.30
N ASN A 90 1.84 -25.51 15.24
CA ASN A 90 0.55 -26.14 15.01
C ASN A 90 0.53 -27.11 13.80
N GLY A 91 1.66 -27.70 13.45
CA GLY A 91 1.72 -28.69 12.37
C GLY A 91 1.43 -28.11 10.97
N GLY A 92 1.78 -26.84 10.73
CA GLY A 92 1.68 -26.19 9.43
C GLY A 92 0.46 -25.31 9.23
N THR A 93 -0.48 -25.24 10.19
CA THR A 93 -1.73 -24.50 10.08
C THR A 93 -1.87 -23.45 11.18
N LEU A 94 -2.72 -22.43 10.97
CA LEU A 94 -3.09 -21.47 11.99
C LEU A 94 -4.37 -21.93 12.70
N THR A 95 -4.42 -21.81 14.02
CA THR A 95 -5.66 -21.94 14.79
C THR A 95 -6.65 -20.82 14.43
N PRO A 96 -7.96 -20.97 14.73
CA PRO A 96 -8.95 -19.91 14.51
C PRO A 96 -8.60 -18.59 15.20
N GLN A 97 -8.04 -18.64 16.41
CA GLN A 97 -7.61 -17.45 17.16
C GLN A 97 -6.44 -16.75 16.51
N GLU A 98 -5.41 -17.48 16.11
CA GLU A 98 -4.24 -16.94 15.40
C GLU A 98 -4.64 -16.34 14.05
N ARG A 99 -5.52 -17.00 13.28
CA ARG A 99 -6.06 -16.42 12.05
C ARG A 99 -6.78 -15.09 12.29
N GLN A 100 -7.59 -14.99 13.36
CA GLN A 100 -8.22 -13.72 13.70
C GLN A 100 -7.20 -12.64 14.04
N GLN A 101 -6.14 -12.98 14.77
CA GLN A 101 -5.08 -12.05 15.12
C GLN A 101 -4.31 -11.59 13.88
N VAL A 102 -3.87 -12.50 13.03
CA VAL A 102 -3.22 -12.19 11.76
C VAL A 102 -4.11 -11.33 10.86
N ASN A 103 -5.40 -11.63 10.77
CA ASN A 103 -6.34 -10.83 9.99
C ASN A 103 -6.46 -9.40 10.52
N ARG A 104 -6.50 -9.18 11.84
CA ARG A 104 -6.50 -7.84 12.42
C ARG A 104 -5.21 -7.08 12.07
N GLN A 105 -4.05 -7.74 12.17
CA GLN A 105 -2.76 -7.13 11.84
C GLN A 105 -2.68 -6.76 10.35
N GLN A 106 -3.10 -7.66 9.46
CA GLN A 106 -3.15 -7.40 8.02
C GLN A 106 -4.14 -6.27 7.67
N ASN A 107 -5.30 -6.19 8.33
CA ASN A 107 -6.23 -5.08 8.15
C ASN A 107 -5.59 -3.75 8.56
N ASN A 108 -4.93 -3.71 9.72
CA ASN A 108 -4.23 -2.52 10.19
C ASN A 108 -3.08 -2.13 9.25
N LEU A 109 -2.35 -3.10 8.71
CA LEU A 109 -1.30 -2.85 7.73
C LEU A 109 -1.88 -2.31 6.41
N SER A 110 -2.97 -2.91 5.91
CA SER A 110 -3.67 -2.43 4.71
C SER A 110 -4.16 -0.98 4.85
N HIS A 111 -4.67 -0.62 6.03
CA HIS A 111 -5.07 0.75 6.33
C HIS A 111 -3.87 1.71 6.33
N SER A 112 -2.75 1.31 6.95
CA SER A 112 -1.52 2.12 6.93
C SER A 112 -0.96 2.28 5.51
N ILE A 113 -0.95 1.23 4.68
CA ILE A 113 -0.54 1.31 3.27
C ILE A 113 -1.41 2.35 2.53
N TYR A 114 -2.71 2.34 2.76
CA TYR A 114 -3.60 3.32 2.15
C TYR A 114 -3.28 4.74 2.61
N GLN A 115 -3.18 4.97 3.92
CA GLN A 115 -2.87 6.28 4.49
C GLN A 115 -1.53 6.83 3.99
N ASP A 116 -0.47 6.01 4.04
CA ASP A 116 0.87 6.44 3.65
C ASP A 116 0.95 6.73 2.14
N LYS A 117 0.20 6.02 1.30
CA LYS A 117 0.13 6.30 -0.14
C LYS A 117 -0.67 7.55 -0.51
N HIS A 118 -1.54 8.03 0.38
CA HIS A 118 -2.45 9.15 0.11
C HIS A 118 -2.18 10.37 1.00
N ASN A 119 -1.09 10.38 1.75
CA ASN A 119 -0.66 11.55 2.51
C ASN A 119 0.14 12.53 1.63
N ALA A 120 0.53 13.65 2.21
CA ALA A 120 1.31 14.68 1.50
C ALA A 120 2.80 14.32 1.32
N ASN A 121 3.27 13.23 1.95
CA ASN A 121 4.67 12.82 1.87
C ASN A 121 4.91 12.05 0.57
N GLN A 122 5.78 12.57 -0.27
CA GLN A 122 6.17 11.91 -1.50
C GLN A 122 7.69 11.81 -1.61
N ALA A 123 8.17 10.77 -2.29
CA ALA A 123 9.58 10.61 -2.57
C ALA A 123 9.99 11.57 -3.71
N HIS A 124 10.81 12.57 -3.38
CA HIS A 124 11.38 13.48 -4.36
C HIS A 124 12.84 13.14 -4.62
N PHE A 125 13.17 12.75 -5.83
CA PHE A 125 14.53 12.31 -6.17
C PHE A 125 15.39 13.45 -6.71
N GLY A 126 14.83 14.42 -7.42
CA GLY A 126 15.56 15.50 -8.08
C GLY A 126 16.34 15.02 -9.34
N ASN A 127 16.63 15.97 -10.25
CA ASN A 127 17.16 15.66 -11.57
C ASN A 127 18.69 15.58 -11.63
N ASN A 128 19.38 15.45 -10.49
CA ASN A 128 20.82 15.31 -10.45
C ASN A 128 21.24 13.84 -10.28
N GLN A 129 22.54 13.57 -10.49
CA GLN A 129 23.08 12.21 -10.43
C GLN A 129 22.74 11.46 -9.13
N VAL A 130 22.75 12.13 -7.96
CA VAL A 130 22.40 11.52 -6.68
C VAL A 130 20.89 11.13 -6.67
N GLY A 131 20.03 12.00 -7.19
CA GLY A 131 18.60 11.76 -7.29
C GLY A 131 18.27 10.60 -8.23
N GLN A 132 18.80 10.60 -9.45
CA GLN A 132 18.60 9.53 -10.44
C GLN A 132 19.04 8.16 -9.91
N ARG A 133 20.17 8.11 -9.18
CA ARG A 133 20.61 6.86 -8.55
C ARG A 133 19.66 6.36 -7.47
N ARG A 134 19.07 7.26 -6.69
CA ARG A 134 18.06 6.91 -5.68
C ARG A 134 16.81 6.36 -6.35
N GLU A 135 16.30 7.01 -7.39
CA GLU A 135 15.16 6.55 -8.18
C GLU A 135 15.39 5.12 -8.70
N ASN A 136 16.52 4.89 -9.39
CA ASN A 136 16.90 3.56 -9.88
C ASN A 136 17.03 2.51 -8.75
N GLN A 137 17.43 2.90 -7.55
CA GLN A 137 17.48 2.00 -6.39
C GLN A 137 16.09 1.66 -5.90
N GLN A 138 15.18 2.64 -5.82
CA GLN A 138 13.79 2.42 -5.45
C GLN A 138 13.07 1.52 -6.45
N ASP A 139 13.26 1.70 -7.75
CA ASP A 139 12.71 0.81 -8.78
C ASP A 139 13.17 -0.65 -8.59
N ARG A 140 14.44 -0.84 -8.27
CA ARG A 140 15.00 -2.18 -8.04
C ARG A 140 14.47 -2.81 -6.75
N ILE A 141 14.25 -2.02 -5.70
CA ILE A 141 13.62 -2.48 -4.45
C ILE A 141 12.16 -2.85 -4.73
N ALA A 142 11.39 -1.98 -5.38
CA ALA A 142 10.00 -2.23 -5.75
C ALA A 142 9.86 -3.51 -6.59
N GLN A 143 10.75 -3.72 -7.56
CA GLN A 143 10.80 -4.95 -8.34
C GLN A 143 11.10 -6.17 -7.46
N GLY A 144 12.05 -6.04 -6.52
CA GLY A 144 12.42 -7.12 -5.59
C GLY A 144 11.26 -7.52 -4.67
N ILE A 145 10.52 -6.54 -4.16
CA ILE A 145 9.30 -6.75 -3.35
C ILE A 145 8.23 -7.46 -4.19
N ARG A 146 7.87 -6.91 -5.35
CA ARG A 146 6.82 -7.43 -6.22
C ARG A 146 7.09 -8.86 -6.69
N SER A 147 8.33 -9.17 -7.04
CA SER A 147 8.73 -10.50 -7.50
C SER A 147 8.94 -11.52 -6.37
N GLY A 148 8.90 -11.08 -5.10
CA GLY A 148 9.24 -11.91 -3.95
C GLY A 148 10.73 -12.27 -3.86
N GLN A 149 11.59 -11.61 -4.64
CA GLN A 149 13.05 -11.79 -4.56
C GLN A 149 13.65 -11.12 -3.32
N MET A 150 12.95 -10.16 -2.73
CA MET A 150 13.29 -9.57 -1.45
C MET A 150 12.21 -9.93 -0.43
N THR A 151 12.61 -10.41 0.72
CA THR A 151 11.72 -10.57 1.87
C THR A 151 11.38 -9.19 2.46
N ALA A 152 10.25 -9.08 3.16
CA ALA A 152 9.85 -7.84 3.82
C ALA A 152 10.96 -7.30 4.77
N GLY A 153 11.61 -8.19 5.53
CA GLY A 153 12.72 -7.79 6.39
C GLY A 153 13.95 -7.28 5.64
N GLU A 154 14.23 -7.78 4.44
CA GLU A 154 15.31 -7.28 3.58
C GLU A 154 14.97 -5.93 2.97
N ALA A 155 13.75 -5.77 2.50
CA ALA A 155 13.22 -4.51 1.99
C ALA A 155 13.27 -3.43 3.08
N ALA A 156 12.78 -3.71 4.29
CA ALA A 156 12.81 -2.80 5.42
C ALA A 156 14.26 -2.34 5.77
N ARG A 157 15.22 -3.27 5.80
CA ARG A 157 16.62 -2.92 6.07
C ARG A 157 17.24 -2.05 4.98
N THR A 158 16.90 -2.33 3.72
CA THR A 158 17.41 -1.57 2.58
C THR A 158 16.81 -0.17 2.56
N GLU A 159 15.52 -0.04 2.79
CA GLU A 159 14.83 1.25 2.91
C GLU A 159 15.32 2.08 4.10
N GLY A 160 15.70 1.44 5.20
CA GLY A 160 16.36 2.12 6.30
C GLY A 160 17.69 2.76 5.90
N ARG A 161 18.45 2.15 4.99
CA ARG A 161 19.67 2.74 4.42
C ARG A 161 19.36 3.90 3.48
N GLU A 162 18.36 3.75 2.62
CA GLU A 162 17.89 4.83 1.74
C GLU A 162 17.40 6.03 2.55
N GLN A 163 16.61 5.81 3.61
CA GLN A 163 16.17 6.86 4.52
C GLN A 163 17.35 7.60 5.15
N ASN A 164 18.40 6.88 5.58
CA ASN A 164 19.58 7.49 6.17
C ASN A 164 20.41 8.28 5.14
N ILE A 165 20.49 7.82 3.89
CA ILE A 165 21.12 8.57 2.79
C ILE A 165 20.31 9.85 2.54
N ASN A 166 19.00 9.76 2.48
CA ASN A 166 18.10 10.90 2.25
C ASN A 166 18.25 11.97 3.31
N ARG A 167 18.32 11.57 4.59
CA ARG A 167 18.54 12.48 5.71
C ARG A 167 19.91 13.17 5.62
N SER A 168 20.97 12.44 5.27
CA SER A 168 22.29 13.04 5.07
C SER A 168 22.25 14.05 3.92
N VAL A 169 21.69 13.70 2.76
CA VAL A 169 21.57 14.63 1.61
C VAL A 169 20.80 15.89 1.99
N ALA A 170 19.73 15.77 2.77
CA ALA A 170 18.93 16.91 3.21
C ALA A 170 19.72 17.80 4.19
N ALA A 171 20.41 17.19 5.17
CA ALA A 171 21.23 17.90 6.15
C ALA A 171 22.42 18.63 5.49
N ASP A 172 23.17 17.94 4.61
CA ASP A 172 24.31 18.48 3.91
C ASP A 172 23.90 19.68 3.02
N ARG A 173 22.78 19.57 2.32
CA ARG A 173 22.24 20.68 1.52
C ARG A 173 21.77 21.85 2.38
N ALA A 174 21.11 21.59 3.49
CA ALA A 174 20.66 22.64 4.41
C ALA A 174 21.85 23.44 4.97
N GLY A 175 22.96 22.76 5.26
CA GLY A 175 24.20 23.38 5.73
C GLY A 175 24.97 24.16 4.64
N ASN A 176 24.75 23.87 3.36
CA ASN A 176 25.55 24.39 2.24
C ASN A 176 24.74 25.16 1.19
N GLY A 177 23.68 25.86 1.61
CA GLY A 177 22.86 26.67 0.70
C GLY A 177 22.22 25.90 -0.45
N GLY A 178 21.74 24.68 -0.17
CA GLY A 178 21.04 23.81 -1.13
C GLY A 178 21.95 22.94 -2.00
N LYS A 179 23.25 23.01 -1.84
CA LYS A 179 24.24 22.28 -2.66
C LYS A 179 25.00 21.25 -1.81
N LEU A 180 25.58 20.26 -2.49
CA LEU A 180 26.49 19.31 -1.88
C LEU A 180 27.93 19.68 -2.25
N THR A 181 28.83 19.65 -1.30
CA THR A 181 30.29 19.75 -1.54
C THR A 181 30.78 18.50 -2.29
N GLN A 182 32.02 18.57 -2.81
CA GLN A 182 32.61 17.41 -3.46
C GLN A 182 32.79 16.23 -2.52
N GLN A 183 33.21 16.48 -1.29
CA GLN A 183 33.40 15.42 -0.28
C GLN A 183 32.07 14.74 0.10
N GLU A 184 31.00 15.51 0.31
CA GLU A 184 29.67 14.98 0.60
C GLU A 184 29.15 14.13 -0.55
N ARG A 185 29.31 14.59 -1.80
CA ARG A 185 28.95 13.78 -2.98
C ARG A 185 29.70 12.45 -3.03
N GLN A 186 30.99 12.45 -2.71
CA GLN A 186 31.78 11.22 -2.67
C GLN A 186 31.26 10.27 -1.58
N ASN A 187 30.99 10.75 -0.38
CA ASN A 187 30.44 9.96 0.72
C ASN A 187 29.07 9.39 0.37
N ILE A 188 28.17 10.21 -0.18
CA ILE A 188 26.84 9.78 -0.63
C ILE A 188 26.97 8.71 -1.71
N ASN A 189 27.84 8.90 -2.71
CA ASN A 189 28.08 7.92 -3.78
C ASN A 189 28.59 6.58 -3.23
N GLN A 190 29.49 6.58 -2.24
CA GLN A 190 29.96 5.34 -1.61
C GLN A 190 28.82 4.60 -0.90
N ARG A 191 27.97 5.32 -0.17
CA ARG A 191 26.81 4.75 0.51
C ARG A 191 25.79 4.19 -0.49
N GLN A 192 25.48 4.92 -1.56
CA GLN A 192 24.62 4.45 -2.65
C GLN A 192 25.20 3.20 -3.35
N ASN A 193 26.52 3.15 -3.59
CA ASN A 193 27.18 1.96 -4.12
C ASN A 193 27.04 0.76 -3.18
N SER A 194 27.17 0.98 -1.87
CA SER A 194 26.97 -0.07 -0.87
C SER A 194 25.53 -0.59 -0.88
N THR A 195 24.53 0.31 -0.91
CA THR A 195 23.12 -0.04 -1.00
C THR A 195 22.80 -0.79 -2.30
N SER A 196 23.33 -0.36 -3.45
CA SER A 196 23.15 -1.04 -4.73
C SER A 196 23.68 -2.48 -4.70
N ARG A 197 24.87 -2.71 -4.09
CA ARG A 197 25.41 -4.06 -3.91
C ARG A 197 24.53 -4.92 -2.99
N GLN A 198 23.96 -4.31 -1.95
CA GLN A 198 23.03 -5.01 -1.05
C GLN A 198 21.73 -5.41 -1.76
N ILE A 199 21.12 -4.50 -2.51
CA ILE A 199 19.92 -4.80 -3.32
C ILE A 199 20.20 -5.98 -4.26
N TYR A 200 21.36 -5.96 -4.93
CA TYR A 200 21.74 -7.06 -5.82
C TYR A 200 21.83 -8.38 -5.06
N ARG A 201 22.56 -8.42 -3.93
CA ARG A 201 22.73 -9.64 -3.14
C ARG A 201 21.40 -10.19 -2.61
N GLN A 202 20.53 -9.31 -2.12
CA GLN A 202 19.21 -9.72 -1.59
C GLN A 202 18.30 -10.26 -2.68
N LYS A 203 18.34 -9.71 -3.88
CA LYS A 203 17.56 -10.24 -5.02
C LYS A 203 18.10 -11.58 -5.55
N HIS A 204 19.34 -11.94 -5.25
CA HIS A 204 20.02 -13.15 -5.77
C HIS A 204 20.42 -14.15 -4.69
N ASN A 205 20.01 -13.96 -3.44
CA ASN A 205 20.17 -14.96 -2.40
C ASN A 205 19.06 -16.02 -2.46
N GLY A 206 19.15 -17.04 -1.62
CA GLY A 206 18.12 -18.10 -1.53
C GLY A 206 16.86 -17.69 -0.77
N ALA A 207 16.86 -16.54 -0.08
CA ALA A 207 15.70 -16.05 0.65
C ALA A 207 14.61 -15.59 -0.34
N ARG A 208 13.36 -15.92 -0.02
CA ARG A 208 12.18 -15.51 -0.80
C ARG A 208 11.11 -15.02 0.15
N ALA A 209 10.35 -14.04 -0.33
CA ALA A 209 9.11 -13.67 0.35
C ALA A 209 8.18 -14.89 0.37
N PRO A 210 7.51 -15.16 1.50
CA PRO A 210 6.53 -16.24 1.57
C PRO A 210 5.41 -15.98 0.55
N LYS A 211 4.98 -17.04 -0.14
CA LYS A 211 3.85 -16.99 -1.09
C LYS A 211 2.56 -17.40 -0.40
#